data_218d6ecc7bdb5273a7c17c20f29b8997
#
_entry.id   218d6ecc7bdb5273a7c17c20f29b8997
#
_cell.length_a   1.000
_cell.length_b   1.000
_cell.length_c   1.000
_cell.angle_alpha   90.00
_cell.angle_beta   90.00
_cell.angle_gamma   90.00
#
_symmetry.space_group_name_H-M   'P 1'
#
loop_
_entity.id
_entity.type
_entity.pdbx_description
1 polymer ?
#
loop_
_entity_poly.entity_id
_entity_poly.type
_entity_poly.pdbx_seq_one_letter_code
_entity_poly.pdbx_strand_id
1 'polypeptide(L)'
;MRLPATSGEWIDRSRPLEFHFEGRSYKGYEGDTISSALWGADVRVLGRSFKYHRPRGVLSLANHDTNALHQLGGTPNVRADVTPLVAGMDLSAVNTFGSLEGDKGRFLGKMARFLPVGFYYKAFHTRKLFPMWERMFRYMTGLGRVDLQAPHRTTPKAYDFCDVLVIGAG
;
A
#
# COMPACT_ATOMS: atom_id res chain seq x y z
N MET A 1 -2.86 0.42 19.34
CA MET A 1 -3.91 0.75 20.37
C MET A 1 -4.79 1.86 19.83
N ARG A 2 -6.11 1.65 19.79
CA ARG A 2 -7.08 2.70 19.39
C ARG A 2 -7.36 3.67 20.54
N LEU A 3 -7.63 4.92 20.21
CA LEU A 3 -8.18 5.87 21.17
C LEU A 3 -9.57 5.44 21.64
N PRO A 4 -10.05 5.92 22.80
CA PRO A 4 -11.44 5.73 23.21
C PRO A 4 -12.42 6.21 22.15
N ALA A 5 -13.61 5.60 22.11
CA ALA A 5 -14.67 6.02 21.19
C ALA A 5 -15.08 7.48 21.48
N THR A 6 -15.31 8.24 20.43
CA THR A 6 -15.81 9.61 20.53
C THR A 6 -17.12 9.74 19.77
N SER A 7 -17.97 10.68 20.22
CA SER A 7 -19.22 10.99 19.51
C SER A 7 -18.91 11.51 18.11
N GLY A 8 -19.61 10.98 17.10
CA GLY A 8 -19.46 11.40 15.70
C GLY A 8 -18.29 10.77 14.95
N GLU A 9 -17.60 9.76 15.53
CA GLU A 9 -16.62 9.00 14.76
C GLU A 9 -17.30 8.21 13.62
N TRP A 10 -16.61 8.08 12.49
CA TRP A 10 -17.13 7.36 11.32
C TRP A 10 -16.93 5.84 11.41
N ILE A 11 -16.19 5.38 12.42
CA ILE A 11 -15.92 3.96 12.63
C ILE A 11 -16.99 3.37 13.53
N ASP A 12 -17.78 2.43 13.01
CA ASP A 12 -18.77 1.71 13.79
C ASP A 12 -18.11 0.54 14.54
N ARG A 13 -17.80 0.76 15.80
CA ARG A 13 -17.14 -0.25 16.66
C ARG A 13 -18.04 -1.41 17.06
N SER A 14 -19.34 -1.31 16.82
CA SER A 14 -20.27 -2.42 17.04
C SER A 14 -20.22 -3.46 15.92
N ARG A 15 -19.63 -3.10 14.77
CA ARG A 15 -19.53 -3.94 13.56
C ARG A 15 -18.07 -4.33 13.26
N PRO A 16 -17.55 -5.35 13.98
CA PRO A 16 -16.18 -5.81 13.74
C PRO A 16 -16.05 -6.52 12.38
N LEU A 17 -14.92 -6.29 11.73
CA LEU A 17 -14.54 -6.93 10.47
C LEU A 17 -13.25 -7.70 10.67
N GLU A 18 -13.17 -8.93 10.15
CA GLU A 18 -11.96 -9.72 10.13
C GLU A 18 -11.33 -9.65 8.74
N PHE A 19 -10.01 -9.49 8.69
CA PHE A 19 -9.22 -9.44 7.46
C PHE A 19 -7.82 -9.99 7.67
N HIS A 20 -7.11 -10.26 6.57
CA HIS A 20 -5.76 -10.80 6.62
C HIS A 20 -4.74 -9.81 6.07
N PHE A 21 -3.58 -9.76 6.69
CA PHE A 21 -2.42 -9.03 6.21
C PHE A 21 -1.15 -9.85 6.45
N GLU A 22 -0.38 -10.10 5.41
CA GLU A 22 0.83 -10.95 5.45
C GLU A 22 0.55 -12.33 6.07
N GLY A 23 -0.61 -12.92 5.75
CA GLY A 23 -1.03 -14.24 6.23
C GLY A 23 -1.45 -14.30 7.70
N ARG A 24 -1.60 -13.16 8.38
CA ARG A 24 -2.10 -13.05 9.76
C ARG A 24 -3.48 -12.44 9.77
N SER A 25 -4.35 -12.95 10.63
CA SER A 25 -5.69 -12.37 10.85
C SER A 25 -5.63 -11.17 11.77
N TYR A 26 -6.39 -10.15 11.40
CA TYR A 26 -6.55 -8.91 12.16
C TYR A 26 -8.02 -8.52 12.25
N LYS A 27 -8.34 -7.71 13.25
CA LYS A 27 -9.67 -7.17 13.49
C LYS A 27 -9.67 -5.66 13.22
N GLY A 28 -10.57 -5.24 12.35
CA GLY A 28 -10.95 -3.85 12.15
C GLY A 28 -12.43 -3.65 12.43
N TYR A 29 -12.99 -2.53 11.99
CA TYR A 29 -14.39 -2.19 12.16
C TYR A 29 -14.93 -1.56 10.88
N GLU A 30 -16.24 -1.58 10.71
CA GLU A 30 -16.87 -0.86 9.61
C GLU A 30 -16.55 0.64 9.70
N GLY A 31 -16.27 1.26 8.56
CA GLY A 31 -15.79 2.64 8.50
C GLY A 31 -14.26 2.80 8.59
N ASP A 32 -13.52 1.73 8.96
CA ASP A 32 -12.06 1.76 8.85
C ASP A 32 -11.61 1.80 7.40
N THR A 33 -10.48 2.46 7.16
CA THR A 33 -9.62 2.18 6.00
C THR A 33 -8.64 1.06 6.36
N ILE A 34 -7.97 0.47 5.36
CA ILE A 34 -6.94 -0.55 5.59
C ILE A 34 -5.86 -0.03 6.55
N SER A 35 -5.38 1.21 6.34
CA SER A 35 -4.35 1.82 7.20
C SER A 35 -4.84 2.02 8.63
N SER A 36 -6.06 2.53 8.84
CA SER A 36 -6.58 2.79 10.18
C SER A 36 -6.81 1.50 10.95
N ALA A 37 -7.28 0.44 10.28
CA ALA A 37 -7.46 -0.86 10.87
C ALA A 37 -6.13 -1.48 11.32
N LEU A 38 -5.12 -1.52 10.43
CA LEU A 38 -3.79 -2.04 10.74
C LEU A 38 -3.12 -1.23 11.86
N TRP A 39 -3.21 0.10 11.80
CA TRP A 39 -2.69 0.97 12.84
C TRP A 39 -3.37 0.72 14.18
N GLY A 40 -4.69 0.58 14.17
CA GLY A 40 -5.49 0.23 15.35
C GLY A 40 -5.14 -1.13 15.95
N ALA A 41 -4.74 -2.09 15.12
CA ALA A 41 -4.23 -3.40 15.50
C ALA A 41 -2.75 -3.41 15.88
N ASP A 42 -2.12 -2.24 16.03
CA ASP A 42 -0.72 -2.04 16.42
C ASP A 42 0.31 -2.50 15.37
N VAL A 43 -0.11 -2.66 14.12
CA VAL A 43 0.79 -2.96 13.00
C VAL A 43 1.46 -1.67 12.55
N ARG A 44 2.75 -1.54 12.80
CA ARG A 44 3.52 -0.30 12.53
C ARG A 44 4.27 -0.33 11.20
N VAL A 45 4.60 -1.49 10.71
CA VAL A 45 5.29 -1.65 9.42
C VAL A 45 4.32 -2.23 8.42
N LEU A 46 4.00 -1.45 7.39
CA LEU A 46 3.01 -1.79 6.37
C LEU A 46 3.63 -2.12 5.02
N GLY A 47 4.90 -1.78 4.83
CA GLY A 47 5.60 -2.01 3.59
C GLY A 47 7.08 -1.68 3.69
N ARG A 48 7.76 -1.73 2.56
CA ARG A 48 9.19 -1.42 2.44
C ARG A 48 9.42 -0.34 1.39
N SER A 49 10.45 0.49 1.60
CA SER A 49 10.84 1.46 0.58
C SER A 49 11.50 0.76 -0.60
N PHE A 50 11.23 1.27 -1.78
CA PHE A 50 11.61 0.64 -3.03
C PHE A 50 13.13 0.46 -3.21
N LYS A 51 13.97 1.39 -2.76
CA LYS A 51 15.41 1.35 -3.02
C LYS A 51 16.21 0.65 -1.93
N TYR A 52 15.90 0.94 -0.69
CA TYR A 52 16.70 0.47 0.44
C TYR A 52 15.95 -0.52 1.33
N HIS A 53 14.73 -0.86 0.98
CA HIS A 53 13.86 -1.75 1.75
C HIS A 53 13.72 -1.33 3.22
N ARG A 54 13.74 -0.03 3.48
CA ARG A 54 13.51 0.52 4.81
C ARG A 54 12.05 0.32 5.22
N PRO A 55 11.77 0.03 6.50
CA PRO A 55 10.40 -0.07 6.98
C PRO A 55 9.60 1.19 6.65
N ARG A 56 8.38 1.00 6.20
CA ARG A 56 7.39 2.05 5.94
C ARG A 56 6.13 1.75 6.72
N GLY A 57 5.61 2.75 7.41
CA GLY A 57 4.35 2.69 8.14
C GLY A 57 3.42 3.78 7.65
N VAL A 58 2.37 4.05 8.41
CA VAL A 58 1.46 5.16 8.16
C VAL A 58 2.21 6.48 8.36
N LEU A 59 2.23 7.31 7.33
CA LEU A 59 2.74 8.68 7.39
C LEU A 59 1.62 9.65 7.80
N SER A 60 0.43 9.42 7.24
CA SER A 60 -0.73 10.29 7.44
C SER A 60 -2.00 9.46 7.28
N LEU A 61 -3.06 9.86 7.95
CA LEU A 61 -4.43 9.33 7.74
C LEU A 61 -5.31 10.32 6.98
N ALA A 62 -4.72 11.32 6.33
CA ALA A 62 -5.40 12.41 5.65
C ALA A 62 -5.53 12.20 4.13
N ASN A 63 -5.74 10.98 3.67
CA ASN A 63 -6.04 10.60 2.28
C ASN A 63 -4.94 10.94 1.24
N HIS A 64 -3.69 11.11 1.66
CA HIS A 64 -2.57 11.38 0.76
C HIS A 64 -1.32 10.55 1.08
N ASP A 65 -1.46 9.48 1.86
CA ASP A 65 -0.37 8.60 2.24
C ASP A 65 -0.13 7.53 1.18
N THR A 66 0.96 7.66 0.43
CA THR A 66 1.40 6.67 -0.56
C THR A 66 2.46 5.69 -0.04
N ASN A 67 2.83 5.76 1.25
CA ASN A 67 3.79 4.82 1.84
C ASN A 67 3.22 3.41 2.02
N ALA A 68 1.90 3.30 2.09
CA ALA A 68 1.18 2.06 2.37
C ALA A 68 0.38 1.61 1.14
N LEU A 69 1.08 1.03 0.18
CA LEU A 69 0.49 0.36 -0.97
C LEU A 69 0.50 -1.14 -0.74
N HIS A 70 -0.61 -1.79 -1.06
CA HIS A 70 -0.79 -3.22 -0.85
C HIS A 70 -1.22 -3.94 -2.12
N GLN A 71 -0.97 -5.23 -2.17
CA GLN A 71 -1.59 -6.15 -3.10
C GLN A 71 -2.87 -6.69 -2.48
N LEU A 72 -3.99 -6.60 -3.18
CA LEU A 72 -5.26 -7.20 -2.81
C LEU A 72 -5.70 -8.17 -3.92
N GLY A 73 -5.45 -9.45 -3.72
CA GLY A 73 -5.66 -10.44 -4.76
C GLY A 73 -4.95 -10.06 -6.06
N GLY A 74 -5.67 -9.98 -7.16
CA GLY A 74 -5.15 -9.56 -8.48
C GLY A 74 -4.94 -8.04 -8.65
N THR A 75 -5.33 -7.21 -7.66
CA THR A 75 -5.25 -5.76 -7.74
C THR A 75 -3.99 -5.24 -7.05
N PRO A 76 -3.00 -4.74 -7.80
CA PRO A 76 -1.79 -4.17 -7.23
C PRO A 76 -1.99 -2.72 -6.78
N ASN A 77 -1.10 -2.26 -5.92
CA ASN A 77 -0.97 -0.86 -5.52
C ASN A 77 -2.25 -0.25 -4.92
N VAL A 78 -3.02 -1.07 -4.21
CA VAL A 78 -4.17 -0.59 -3.45
C VAL A 78 -3.70 0.36 -2.37
N ARG A 79 -4.25 1.56 -2.35
CA ARG A 79 -3.93 2.59 -1.36
C ARG A 79 -4.63 2.28 -0.05
N ALA A 80 -3.85 2.02 0.97
CA ALA A 80 -4.37 1.63 2.29
C ALA A 80 -5.06 2.78 3.04
N ASP A 81 -4.69 4.02 2.74
CA ASP A 81 -5.20 5.22 3.41
C ASP A 81 -6.62 5.61 2.98
N VAL A 82 -7.04 5.23 1.77
CA VAL A 82 -8.34 5.60 1.21
C VAL A 82 -9.25 4.41 0.90
N THR A 83 -8.71 3.20 0.91
CA THR A 83 -9.50 2.01 0.60
C THR A 83 -10.27 1.57 1.83
N PRO A 84 -11.62 1.55 1.78
CA PRO A 84 -12.43 1.04 2.88
C PRO A 84 -12.11 -0.41 3.18
N LEU A 85 -12.07 -0.75 4.47
CA LEU A 85 -11.90 -2.12 4.92
C LEU A 85 -13.17 -2.92 4.64
N VAL A 86 -13.01 -4.12 4.09
CA VAL A 86 -14.11 -5.08 3.87
C VAL A 86 -13.71 -6.42 4.50
N ALA A 87 -14.69 -7.10 5.08
CA ALA A 87 -14.48 -8.42 5.68
C ALA A 87 -13.90 -9.42 4.67
N GLY A 88 -12.95 -10.23 5.12
CA GLY A 88 -12.30 -11.25 4.31
C GLY A 88 -11.24 -10.75 3.34
N MET A 89 -10.89 -9.46 3.36
CA MET A 89 -9.76 -8.97 2.57
C MET A 89 -8.48 -9.72 2.94
N ASP A 90 -7.73 -10.15 1.92
CA ASP A 90 -6.39 -10.71 2.07
C ASP A 90 -5.38 -9.80 1.39
N LEU A 91 -4.54 -9.18 2.20
CA LEU A 91 -3.62 -8.13 1.81
C LEU A 91 -2.18 -8.58 2.00
N SER A 92 -1.32 -8.20 1.08
CA SER A 92 0.12 -8.34 1.25
C SER A 92 0.84 -7.03 0.94
N ALA A 93 1.98 -6.82 1.59
CA ALA A 93 2.83 -5.68 1.31
C ALA A 93 3.46 -5.82 -0.08
N VAL A 94 3.57 -4.72 -0.78
CA VAL A 94 4.36 -4.66 -2.01
C VAL A 94 5.83 -4.34 -1.70
N ASN A 95 6.71 -4.55 -2.67
CA ASN A 95 8.15 -4.26 -2.56
C ASN A 95 8.86 -5.02 -1.43
N THR A 96 8.61 -6.32 -1.35
CA THR A 96 9.30 -7.24 -0.44
C THR A 96 9.92 -8.40 -1.20
N PHE A 97 11.07 -8.89 -0.76
CA PHE A 97 11.68 -10.11 -1.26
C PHE A 97 11.52 -11.21 -0.20
N GLY A 98 10.41 -11.89 -0.25
CA GLY A 98 9.92 -12.82 0.75
C GLY A 98 8.78 -12.20 1.56
N SER A 99 8.84 -12.28 2.88
CA SER A 99 7.84 -11.65 3.76
C SER A 99 8.24 -10.23 4.15
N LEU A 100 7.27 -9.46 4.64
CA LEU A 100 7.50 -8.11 5.14
C LEU A 100 8.52 -8.07 6.30
N GLU A 101 8.46 -9.04 7.20
CA GLU A 101 9.38 -9.15 8.34
C GLU A 101 10.74 -9.72 7.93
N GLY A 102 10.75 -10.77 7.10
CA GLY A 102 11.94 -11.47 6.61
C GLY A 102 12.45 -10.97 5.27
N ASP A 103 12.19 -9.72 4.92
CA ASP A 103 12.56 -9.15 3.63
C ASP A 103 14.08 -9.22 3.37
N LYS A 104 14.47 -10.03 2.40
CA LYS A 104 15.87 -10.21 1.99
C LYS A 104 16.47 -8.95 1.36
N GLY A 105 15.62 -8.07 0.81
CA GLY A 105 16.05 -6.78 0.24
C GLY A 105 16.64 -5.81 1.27
N ARG A 106 16.46 -6.04 2.56
CA ARG A 106 17.03 -5.21 3.65
C ARG A 106 18.52 -5.02 3.55
N PHE A 107 19.25 -5.95 2.94
CA PHE A 107 20.70 -5.83 2.76
C PHE A 107 21.07 -4.62 1.88
N LEU A 108 20.19 -4.21 0.93
CA LEU A 108 20.39 -3.03 0.10
C LEU A 108 20.50 -1.75 0.94
N GLY A 109 19.85 -1.71 2.09
CA GLY A 109 20.01 -0.62 3.05
C GLY A 109 21.43 -0.51 3.61
N LYS A 110 22.12 -1.64 3.80
CA LYS A 110 23.54 -1.66 4.22
C LYS A 110 24.47 -1.18 3.11
N MET A 111 24.08 -1.36 1.86
CA MET A 111 24.81 -0.91 0.68
C MET A 111 24.44 0.53 0.26
N ALA A 112 23.67 1.26 1.04
CA ALA A 112 23.17 2.61 0.70
C ALA A 112 24.29 3.57 0.28
N ARG A 113 25.48 3.45 0.87
CA ARG A 113 26.67 4.25 0.52
C ARG A 113 27.10 4.08 -0.95
N PHE A 114 26.88 2.89 -1.53
CA PHE A 114 27.26 2.56 -2.89
C PHE A 114 26.10 2.78 -3.90
N LEU A 115 24.93 3.16 -3.41
CA LEU A 115 23.72 3.38 -4.21
C LEU A 115 23.26 4.85 -4.11
N PRO A 116 24.08 5.82 -4.56
CA PRO A 116 23.68 7.23 -4.49
C PRO A 116 22.42 7.50 -5.32
N VAL A 117 21.82 8.67 -5.15
CA VAL A 117 20.71 9.12 -6.00
C VAL A 117 21.16 9.14 -7.46
N GLY A 118 20.34 8.56 -8.33
CA GLY A 118 20.64 8.52 -9.77
C GLY A 118 21.68 7.48 -10.19
N PHE A 119 22.08 6.54 -9.31
CA PHE A 119 23.08 5.50 -9.65
C PHE A 119 22.72 4.73 -10.93
N TYR A 120 21.44 4.49 -11.19
CA TYR A 120 20.96 3.77 -12.37
C TYR A 120 21.14 4.56 -13.66
N TYR A 121 21.08 5.88 -13.63
CA TYR A 121 21.40 6.71 -14.81
C TYR A 121 22.88 6.64 -15.19
N LYS A 122 23.74 6.45 -14.19
CA LYS A 122 25.19 6.40 -14.43
C LYS A 122 25.68 5.01 -14.83
N ALA A 123 25.09 3.95 -14.28
CA ALA A 123 25.60 2.59 -14.42
C ALA A 123 24.83 1.75 -15.44
N PHE A 124 23.56 2.06 -15.73
CA PHE A 124 22.64 1.19 -16.48
C PHE A 124 22.07 1.82 -17.74
N HIS A 125 22.78 2.76 -18.34
CA HIS A 125 22.31 3.51 -19.52
C HIS A 125 22.66 2.87 -20.86
N THR A 126 23.43 1.78 -20.90
CA THR A 126 23.83 1.14 -22.15
C THR A 126 22.62 0.65 -22.93
N ARG A 127 22.39 1.23 -24.13
CA ARG A 127 21.19 0.98 -24.96
C ARG A 127 20.89 -0.50 -25.19
N LYS A 128 21.93 -1.32 -25.45
CA LYS A 128 21.77 -2.77 -25.72
C LYS A 128 21.30 -3.56 -24.47
N LEU A 129 21.71 -3.14 -23.28
CA LEU A 129 21.41 -3.82 -22.02
C LEU A 129 20.21 -3.22 -21.28
N PHE A 130 19.73 -2.06 -21.72
CA PHE A 130 18.64 -1.35 -21.08
C PHE A 130 17.37 -2.18 -20.89
N PRO A 131 16.88 -2.96 -21.87
CA PRO A 131 15.69 -3.79 -21.68
C PRO A 131 15.83 -4.84 -20.56
N MET A 132 17.05 -5.37 -20.40
CA MET A 132 17.34 -6.31 -19.31
C MET A 132 17.32 -5.61 -17.95
N TRP A 133 17.98 -4.45 -17.86
CA TRP A 133 17.99 -3.63 -16.65
C TRP A 133 16.63 -3.12 -16.29
N GLU A 134 15.83 -2.67 -17.26
CA GLU A 134 14.46 -2.22 -17.06
C GLU A 134 13.59 -3.34 -16.46
N ARG A 135 13.67 -4.55 -17.01
CA ARG A 135 12.94 -5.72 -16.48
C ARG A 135 13.36 -6.02 -15.05
N MET A 136 14.65 -5.99 -14.76
CA MET A 136 15.17 -6.22 -13.42
C MET A 136 14.67 -5.15 -12.45
N PHE A 137 14.71 -3.87 -12.84
CA PHE A 137 14.23 -2.77 -12.00
C PHE A 137 12.72 -2.85 -11.77
N ARG A 138 11.91 -3.17 -12.77
CA ARG A 138 10.47 -3.38 -12.60
C ARG A 138 10.19 -4.47 -11.57
N TYR A 139 10.93 -5.56 -11.61
CA TYR A 139 10.83 -6.62 -10.62
C TYR A 139 11.24 -6.14 -9.23
N MET A 140 12.35 -5.40 -9.13
CA MET A 140 12.87 -4.88 -7.85
C MET A 140 12.01 -3.76 -7.26
N THR A 141 11.29 -3.00 -8.07
CA THR A 141 10.43 -1.92 -7.57
C THR A 141 9.21 -2.42 -6.82
N GLY A 142 8.89 -3.71 -6.95
CA GLY A 142 7.82 -4.34 -6.17
C GLY A 142 6.49 -3.61 -6.25
N LEU A 143 6.12 -3.09 -7.44
CA LEU A 143 4.84 -2.40 -7.64
C LEU A 143 3.64 -3.35 -7.72
N GLY A 144 3.70 -4.47 -6.99
CA GLY A 144 2.67 -5.48 -7.01
C GLY A 144 2.67 -6.32 -8.29
N ARG A 145 1.74 -7.25 -8.39
CA ARG A 145 1.58 -8.13 -9.55
C ARG A 145 0.27 -7.83 -10.25
N VAL A 146 0.35 -7.47 -11.52
CA VAL A 146 -0.85 -7.28 -12.35
C VAL A 146 -1.38 -8.65 -12.77
N ASP A 147 -2.63 -8.91 -12.49
CA ASP A 147 -3.37 -10.02 -13.07
C ASP A 147 -4.04 -9.57 -14.36
N LEU A 148 -3.53 -10.04 -15.50
CA LEU A 148 -4.05 -9.69 -16.82
C LEU A 148 -5.41 -10.32 -17.10
N GLN A 149 -5.84 -11.28 -16.29
CA GLN A 149 -7.14 -11.95 -16.40
C GLN A 149 -8.18 -11.38 -15.43
N ALA A 150 -7.76 -10.47 -14.53
CA ALA A 150 -8.68 -9.84 -13.62
C ALA A 150 -9.79 -9.10 -14.37
N PRO A 151 -11.07 -9.26 -13.96
CA PRO A 151 -12.16 -8.59 -14.63
C PRO A 151 -12.00 -7.08 -14.52
N HIS A 152 -12.06 -6.40 -15.66
CA HIS A 152 -12.00 -4.95 -15.70
C HIS A 152 -13.29 -4.37 -15.10
N ARG A 153 -13.15 -3.73 -13.96
CA ARG A 153 -14.27 -3.00 -13.34
C ARG A 153 -14.39 -1.63 -14.00
N THR A 154 -15.51 -1.41 -14.69
CA THR A 154 -15.87 -0.09 -15.17
C THR A 154 -16.41 0.73 -14.00
N THR A 155 -15.90 1.95 -13.84
CA THR A 155 -16.48 2.89 -12.88
C THR A 155 -17.83 3.36 -13.41
N PRO A 156 -18.93 3.21 -12.66
CA PRO A 156 -20.21 3.74 -13.06
C PRO A 156 -20.12 5.26 -13.19
N LYS A 157 -20.77 5.80 -14.22
CA LYS A 157 -20.88 7.23 -14.41
C LYS A 157 -22.26 7.66 -13.94
N ALA A 158 -22.31 8.65 -13.07
CA ALA A 158 -23.52 9.33 -12.67
C ALA A 158 -23.46 10.78 -13.14
N TYR A 159 -24.60 11.32 -13.51
CA TYR A 159 -24.76 12.72 -13.90
C TYR A 159 -25.76 13.33 -12.95
N ASP A 160 -25.43 14.48 -12.42
CA ASP A 160 -26.29 15.21 -11.51
C ASP A 160 -26.15 16.73 -11.76
N PHE A 161 -27.07 17.50 -11.21
CA PHE A 161 -27.08 18.96 -11.34
C PHE A 161 -27.13 19.59 -9.96
N CYS A 162 -26.28 20.59 -9.75
CA CYS A 162 -26.28 21.36 -8.52
C CYS A 162 -25.84 22.80 -8.79
N ASP A 163 -26.28 23.75 -8.00
CA ASP A 163 -25.89 25.15 -8.11
C ASP A 163 -24.45 25.36 -7.62
N VAL A 164 -24.03 24.55 -6.64
CA VAL A 164 -22.68 24.62 -6.06
C VAL A 164 -22.17 23.20 -5.84
N LEU A 165 -21.01 22.88 -6.39
CA LEU A 165 -20.31 21.62 -6.16
C LEU A 165 -19.07 21.87 -5.30
N VAL A 166 -19.02 21.26 -4.13
CA VAL A 166 -17.82 21.24 -3.28
C VAL A 166 -17.10 19.90 -3.43
N ILE A 167 -15.85 19.94 -3.89
CA ILE A 167 -15.01 18.74 -4.09
C ILE A 167 -13.93 18.72 -3.02
N GLY A 168 -14.04 17.74 -2.10
CA GLY A 168 -13.15 17.62 -0.95
C GLY A 168 -13.58 18.51 0.22
N ALA A 169 -13.03 18.20 1.37
CA ALA A 169 -13.36 18.92 2.61
C ALA A 169 -12.12 19.23 3.49
N GLY A 170 -10.95 19.16 2.93
CA GLY A 170 -9.73 19.53 3.64
C GLY A 170 -8.73 18.46 3.75
#